data_1b6b62c1e931a7fcd7b98c97315911be
#
_entry.id   1b6b62c1e931a7fcd7b98c97315911be
#
_cell.length_a   1.000
_cell.length_b   1.000
_cell.length_c   1.000
_cell.angle_alpha   90.00
_cell.angle_beta   90.00
_cell.angle_gamma   90.00
#
_symmetry.space_group_name_H-M   'P 1'
#
loop_
_entity.id
_entity.type
_entity.pdbx_description
1 polymer ?
#
loop_
_entity_poly.entity_id
_entity_poly.type
_entity_poly.pdbx_seq_one_letter_code
_entity_poly.pdbx_strand_id
1 'polypeptide(L)'
;MPPKRDREAAEAEDETAQLRRHKSAFEEAMNEFLCPITFSLPVDPVTAEDGNVYERSAIEEWLKQQHKSPVTNLAMGTRLQPALRVKNMIRAMVSSGALTGDKVDAWKLKLEEEEEVAEMLRKAEAGDGAVMHQLGVWYEYGEMGLAKDLAKAFEWYKKSHEAGYETGTGGLGWCYLHGEGVPKCPMLGATLMSDAAARGSKNACIYLGNAYADGLRGFPKDEKMARRYYSMVASAAIDDCTAAATEKAATWLREHPAA
;
A
#
# COMPACT_ATOMS: atom_id res chain seq x y z
N MET A 1 -2.64 53.01 39.66
CA MET A 1 -2.77 51.59 39.28
C MET A 1 -3.51 51.53 37.96
N PRO A 2 -3.01 50.82 36.95
CA PRO A 2 -3.75 50.69 35.71
C PRO A 2 -5.09 50.00 35.93
N PRO A 3 -6.12 50.30 35.13
CA PRO A 3 -7.41 49.68 35.23
C PRO A 3 -7.36 48.16 35.03
N LYS A 4 -8.26 47.43 35.67
CA LYS A 4 -8.28 45.98 35.70
C LYS A 4 -8.28 45.36 34.28
N ARG A 5 -8.93 46.02 33.33
CA ARG A 5 -8.96 45.64 31.90
C ARG A 5 -7.60 45.67 31.20
N ASP A 6 -6.75 46.66 31.52
CA ASP A 6 -5.45 46.78 30.89
C ASP A 6 -4.45 45.75 31.44
N ARG A 7 -4.67 45.27 32.66
CA ARG A 7 -3.90 44.19 33.27
C ARG A 7 -4.28 42.81 32.65
N GLU A 8 -5.56 42.54 32.50
CA GLU A 8 -6.05 41.32 31.88
C GLU A 8 -5.62 41.24 30.41
N ALA A 9 -5.61 42.35 29.68
CA ALA A 9 -5.11 42.42 28.31
C ALA A 9 -3.60 42.16 28.21
N ALA A 10 -2.81 42.73 29.12
CA ALA A 10 -1.36 42.54 29.16
C ALA A 10 -0.97 41.10 29.56
N GLU A 11 -1.72 40.47 30.49
CA GLU A 11 -1.54 39.07 30.87
C GLU A 11 -1.89 38.12 29.70
N ALA A 12 -2.96 38.40 28.94
CA ALA A 12 -3.33 37.62 27.76
C ALA A 12 -2.34 37.78 26.58
N GLU A 13 -1.77 38.97 26.41
CA GLU A 13 -0.69 39.20 25.43
C GLU A 13 0.60 38.47 25.79
N ASP A 14 0.97 38.44 27.09
CA ASP A 14 2.16 37.68 27.52
C ASP A 14 1.95 36.17 27.39
N GLU A 15 0.78 35.65 27.74
CA GLU A 15 0.43 34.23 27.56
C GLU A 15 0.47 33.80 26.10
N THR A 16 -0.06 34.65 25.20
CA THR A 16 0.01 34.39 23.74
C THR A 16 1.45 34.48 23.21
N ALA A 17 2.28 35.38 23.74
CA ALA A 17 3.68 35.49 23.37
C ALA A 17 4.50 34.29 23.87
N GLN A 18 4.23 33.81 25.09
CA GLN A 18 4.84 32.59 25.62
C GLN A 18 4.44 31.35 24.80
N LEU A 19 3.16 31.21 24.44
CA LEU A 19 2.66 30.11 23.61
C LEU A 19 3.33 30.11 22.22
N ARG A 20 3.53 31.29 21.62
CA ARG A 20 4.26 31.43 20.34
C ARG A 20 5.72 31.01 20.46
N ARG A 21 6.42 31.40 21.53
CA ARG A 21 7.82 31.02 21.79
C ARG A 21 7.94 29.52 22.01
N HIS A 22 7.04 28.90 22.77
CA HIS A 22 7.00 27.46 22.96
C HIS A 22 6.75 26.73 21.63
N LYS A 23 5.82 27.23 20.83
CA LYS A 23 5.52 26.66 19.50
C LYS A 23 6.72 26.75 18.55
N SER A 24 7.43 27.89 18.52
CA SER A 24 8.63 28.07 17.68
C SER A 24 9.77 27.14 18.10
N ALA A 25 10.09 27.09 19.40
CA ALA A 25 11.14 26.20 19.93
C ALA A 25 10.80 24.71 19.66
N PHE A 26 9.53 24.40 19.68
CA PHE A 26 9.02 23.07 19.39
C PHE A 26 9.14 22.71 17.90
N GLU A 27 8.78 23.64 17.00
CA GLU A 27 8.95 23.46 15.56
C GLU A 27 10.43 23.30 15.17
N GLU A 28 11.33 24.04 15.81
CA GLU A 28 12.78 23.88 15.65
C GLU A 28 13.25 22.50 16.09
N ALA A 29 12.85 22.05 17.28
CA ALA A 29 13.19 20.71 17.78
C ALA A 29 12.63 19.59 16.90
N MET A 30 11.43 19.76 16.35
CA MET A 30 10.84 18.80 15.43
C MET A 30 11.63 18.70 14.12
N ASN A 31 12.16 19.81 13.61
CA ASN A 31 12.93 19.83 12.39
C ASN A 31 14.23 19.01 12.47
N GLU A 32 14.81 18.87 13.67
CA GLU A 32 16.00 18.03 13.90
C GLU A 32 15.72 16.53 13.69
N PHE A 33 14.45 16.10 13.81
CA PHE A 33 14.04 14.71 13.60
C PHE A 33 13.58 14.41 12.18
N LEU A 34 13.44 15.43 11.32
CA LEU A 34 12.95 15.21 9.97
C LEU A 34 14.01 14.53 9.10
N CYS A 35 13.58 13.57 8.30
CA CYS A 35 14.42 13.02 7.25
C CYS A 35 14.77 14.10 6.22
N PRO A 36 16.04 14.34 5.93
CA PRO A 36 16.47 15.38 4.97
C PRO A 36 16.01 15.15 3.52
N ILE A 37 15.57 13.95 3.18
CA ILE A 37 15.07 13.61 1.86
C ILE A 37 13.55 13.81 1.78
N THR A 38 12.80 13.28 2.76
CA THR A 38 11.33 13.27 2.72
C THR A 38 10.70 14.46 3.44
N PHE A 39 11.47 15.20 4.24
CA PHE A 39 11.00 16.30 5.10
C PHE A 39 9.86 15.91 6.04
N SER A 40 9.78 14.61 6.37
CA SER A 40 8.81 14.03 7.30
C SER A 40 9.53 13.31 8.45
N LEU A 41 8.79 13.04 9.54
CA LEU A 41 9.29 12.19 10.62
C LEU A 41 9.52 10.77 10.09
N PRO A 42 10.71 10.18 10.30
CA PRO A 42 11.00 8.83 9.82
C PRO A 42 10.29 7.79 10.68
N VAL A 43 9.72 6.78 10.04
CA VAL A 43 9.10 5.61 10.70
C VAL A 43 10.14 4.51 10.91
N ASP A 44 11.01 4.28 9.92
CA ASP A 44 12.20 3.43 10.06
C ASP A 44 13.50 4.26 9.93
N PRO A 45 13.88 5.02 10.99
CA PRO A 45 15.04 5.86 10.96
C PRO A 45 16.33 5.05 10.91
N VAL A 46 17.22 5.43 10.00
CA VAL A 46 18.57 4.89 9.87
C VAL A 46 19.60 6.02 9.89
N THR A 47 20.75 5.76 10.51
CA THR A 47 21.90 6.64 10.44
C THR A 47 22.79 6.19 9.28
N ALA A 48 23.09 7.10 8.35
CA ALA A 48 24.01 6.88 7.26
C ALA A 48 25.46 7.26 7.66
N GLU A 49 26.43 7.01 6.78
CA GLU A 49 27.85 7.25 7.05
C GLU A 49 28.21 8.74 7.20
N ASP A 50 27.37 9.63 6.72
CA ASP A 50 27.49 11.10 6.92
C ASP A 50 27.01 11.58 8.30
N GLY A 51 26.53 10.66 9.14
CA GLY A 51 26.04 10.93 10.49
C GLY A 51 24.60 11.43 10.55
N ASN A 52 23.94 11.66 9.40
CA ASN A 52 22.55 12.10 9.36
C ASN A 52 21.59 10.93 9.48
N VAL A 53 20.38 11.24 9.98
CA VAL A 53 19.29 10.28 10.11
C VAL A 53 18.32 10.46 8.95
N TYR A 54 17.96 9.35 8.31
CA TYR A 54 17.08 9.32 7.16
C TYR A 54 15.96 8.29 7.37
N GLU A 55 14.87 8.43 6.63
CA GLU A 55 13.96 7.32 6.38
C GLU A 55 14.67 6.25 5.54
N ARG A 56 14.66 4.98 5.97
CA ARG A 56 15.39 3.89 5.32
C ARG A 56 15.07 3.79 3.82
N SER A 57 13.80 3.70 3.48
CA SER A 57 13.35 3.55 2.09
C SER A 57 13.83 4.69 1.20
N ALA A 58 13.84 5.92 1.72
CA ALA A 58 14.26 7.10 0.97
C ALA A 58 15.78 7.13 0.71
N ILE A 59 16.60 6.80 1.72
CA ILE A 59 18.05 6.81 1.56
C ILE A 59 18.54 5.61 0.74
N GLU A 60 17.90 4.46 0.84
CA GLU A 60 18.21 3.29 0.01
C GLU A 60 17.94 3.59 -1.47
N GLU A 61 16.81 4.24 -1.78
CA GLU A 61 16.50 4.64 -3.16
C GLU A 61 17.47 5.72 -3.68
N TRP A 62 17.82 6.67 -2.84
CA TRP A 62 18.83 7.69 -3.17
C TRP A 62 20.18 7.05 -3.52
N LEU A 63 20.63 6.10 -2.71
CA LEU A 63 21.94 5.43 -2.89
C LEU A 63 21.99 4.50 -4.10
N LYS A 64 20.86 4.02 -4.63
CA LYS A 64 20.82 3.31 -5.92
C LYS A 64 21.21 4.22 -7.09
N GLN A 65 20.89 5.49 -6.99
CA GLN A 65 21.11 6.46 -8.07
C GLN A 65 22.47 7.17 -7.94
N GLN A 66 22.93 7.44 -6.72
CA GLN A 66 24.17 8.17 -6.48
C GLN A 66 24.79 7.84 -5.11
N HIS A 67 26.09 7.59 -5.07
CA HIS A 67 26.85 7.31 -3.85
C HIS A 67 27.36 8.60 -3.19
N LYS A 68 26.45 9.50 -2.83
CA LYS A 68 26.75 10.79 -2.20
C LYS A 68 25.72 11.09 -1.11
N SER A 69 26.16 11.81 -0.08
CA SER A 69 25.25 12.31 0.95
C SER A 69 24.23 13.29 0.37
N PRO A 70 22.93 13.11 0.67
CA PRO A 70 21.90 14.07 0.31
C PRO A 70 22.10 15.47 0.93
N VAL A 71 22.78 15.55 2.06
CA VAL A 71 22.99 16.77 2.83
C VAL A 71 24.29 17.46 2.45
N THR A 72 25.41 16.71 2.43
CA THR A 72 26.75 17.30 2.25
C THR A 72 27.25 17.22 0.82
N ASN A 73 26.61 16.43 -0.05
CA ASN A 73 27.03 16.11 -1.41
C ASN A 73 28.44 15.46 -1.52
N LEU A 74 29.02 15.05 -0.39
CA LEU A 74 30.29 14.32 -0.33
C LEU A 74 30.05 12.84 -0.65
N ALA A 75 31.08 12.16 -1.15
CA ALA A 75 31.04 10.71 -1.38
C ALA A 75 30.67 9.98 -0.08
N MET A 76 29.72 9.04 -0.18
CA MET A 76 29.20 8.26 0.93
C MET A 76 28.99 6.81 0.49
N GLY A 77 29.30 5.86 1.37
CA GLY A 77 29.00 4.44 1.15
C GLY A 77 27.53 4.10 1.38
N THR A 78 27.25 2.80 1.38
CA THR A 78 25.87 2.28 1.48
C THR A 78 25.54 1.71 2.86
N ARG A 79 26.42 1.89 3.84
CA ARG A 79 26.22 1.35 5.19
C ARG A 79 25.20 2.18 5.94
N LEU A 80 24.10 1.53 6.33
CA LEU A 80 22.99 2.12 7.10
C LEU A 80 22.88 1.39 8.45
N GLN A 81 22.73 2.14 9.53
CA GLN A 81 22.56 1.58 10.87
C GLN A 81 21.20 1.97 11.42
N PRO A 82 20.40 1.04 12.00
CA PRO A 82 19.12 1.38 12.62
C PRO A 82 19.29 2.43 13.73
N ALA A 83 18.57 3.52 13.61
CA ALA A 83 18.58 4.63 14.58
C ALA A 83 17.49 4.44 15.65
N LEU A 84 17.53 3.32 16.38
CA LEU A 84 16.48 2.94 17.35
C LEU A 84 16.23 3.98 18.43
N ARG A 85 17.27 4.72 18.85
CA ARG A 85 17.13 5.82 19.82
C ARG A 85 16.24 6.93 19.28
N VAL A 86 16.44 7.31 18.02
CA VAL A 86 15.62 8.32 17.34
C VAL A 86 14.18 7.84 17.21
N LYS A 87 13.98 6.59 16.75
CA LYS A 87 12.64 5.98 16.68
C LYS A 87 11.90 6.02 18.02
N ASN A 88 12.56 5.60 19.09
CA ASN A 88 11.96 5.58 20.43
C ASN A 88 11.70 7.00 20.96
N MET A 89 12.57 7.96 20.65
CA MET A 89 12.39 9.36 21.06
C MET A 89 11.18 9.99 20.36
N ILE A 90 11.05 9.81 19.03
CA ILE A 90 9.87 10.26 18.27
C ILE A 90 8.59 9.65 18.87
N ARG A 91 8.57 8.33 19.11
CA ARG A 91 7.42 7.64 19.72
C ARG A 91 7.07 8.22 21.10
N ALA A 92 8.04 8.44 21.96
CA ALA A 92 7.81 9.00 23.30
C ALA A 92 7.27 10.43 23.23
N MET A 93 7.81 11.28 22.35
CA MET A 93 7.36 12.65 22.17
C MET A 93 5.96 12.74 21.57
N VAL A 94 5.61 11.85 20.64
CA VAL A 94 4.24 11.74 20.09
C VAL A 94 3.27 11.24 21.16
N SER A 95 3.65 10.21 21.93
CA SER A 95 2.77 9.63 22.98
C SER A 95 2.53 10.59 24.14
N SER A 96 3.51 11.43 24.48
CA SER A 96 3.37 12.46 25.53
C SER A 96 2.59 13.70 25.07
N GLY A 97 2.25 13.80 23.77
CA GLY A 97 1.68 15.01 23.18
C GLY A 97 2.70 16.15 23.01
N ALA A 98 3.99 15.88 23.24
CA ALA A 98 5.05 16.86 23.03
C ALA A 98 5.26 17.13 21.52
N LEU A 99 5.02 16.18 20.63
CA LEU A 99 4.94 16.35 19.18
C LEU A 99 3.48 16.25 18.71
N THR A 100 3.01 17.26 17.96
CA THR A 100 1.64 17.37 17.43
C THR A 100 1.63 18.01 16.05
N GLY A 101 0.52 17.92 15.33
CA GLY A 101 0.30 18.57 14.05
C GLY A 101 0.46 17.62 12.85
N ASP A 102 0.26 18.14 11.64
CA ASP A 102 0.09 17.38 10.41
C ASP A 102 1.21 16.36 10.13
N LYS A 103 2.47 16.70 10.46
CA LYS A 103 3.60 15.79 10.28
C LYS A 103 3.55 14.59 11.23
N VAL A 104 3.01 14.79 12.44
CA VAL A 104 2.81 13.70 13.41
C VAL A 104 1.65 12.82 12.98
N ASP A 105 0.58 13.41 12.48
CA ASP A 105 -0.58 12.64 12.02
C ASP A 105 -0.22 11.80 10.79
N ALA A 106 0.55 12.37 9.84
CA ALA A 106 1.11 11.62 8.71
C ALA A 106 2.08 10.51 9.16
N TRP A 107 2.86 10.73 10.23
CA TRP A 107 3.76 9.73 10.79
C TRP A 107 2.99 8.58 11.46
N LYS A 108 1.92 8.89 12.21
CA LYS A 108 1.05 7.86 12.81
C LYS A 108 0.42 6.97 11.75
N LEU A 109 -0.13 7.57 10.70
CA LEU A 109 -0.72 6.83 9.59
C LEU A 109 0.29 5.85 8.95
N LYS A 110 1.50 6.32 8.66
CA LYS A 110 2.56 5.44 8.13
C LYS A 110 2.98 4.34 9.09
N LEU A 111 3.00 4.63 10.40
CA LEU A 111 3.32 3.62 11.40
C LEU A 111 2.24 2.53 11.46
N GLU A 112 0.97 2.91 11.36
CA GLU A 112 -0.17 1.99 11.29
C GLU A 112 -0.09 1.12 10.02
N GLU A 113 0.23 1.70 8.87
CA GLU A 113 0.46 0.96 7.62
C GLU A 113 1.60 -0.07 7.75
N GLU A 114 2.76 0.31 8.34
CA GLU A 114 3.87 -0.61 8.59
C GLU A 114 3.48 -1.77 9.53
N GLU A 115 2.75 -1.47 10.60
CA GLU A 115 2.30 -2.48 11.56
C GLU A 115 1.29 -3.44 10.91
N GLU A 116 0.38 -2.95 10.07
CA GLU A 116 -0.55 -3.78 9.31
C GLU A 116 0.19 -4.69 8.31
N VAL A 117 1.14 -4.16 7.54
CA VAL A 117 1.97 -4.95 6.63
C VAL A 117 2.74 -6.05 7.39
N ALA A 118 3.33 -5.72 8.53
CA ALA A 118 4.05 -6.69 9.35
C ALA A 118 3.14 -7.81 9.89
N GLU A 119 1.90 -7.48 10.28
CA GLU A 119 0.90 -8.46 10.70
C GLU A 119 0.47 -9.36 9.53
N MET A 120 0.23 -8.78 8.37
CA MET A 120 -0.14 -9.51 7.16
C MET A 120 0.98 -10.46 6.71
N LEU A 121 2.25 -10.05 6.79
CA LEU A 121 3.38 -10.92 6.50
C LEU A 121 3.42 -12.12 7.45
N ARG A 122 3.18 -11.92 8.75
CA ARG A 122 3.11 -13.03 9.73
C ARG A 122 1.99 -14.01 9.42
N LYS A 123 0.80 -13.52 9.03
CA LYS A 123 -0.33 -14.38 8.62
C LYS A 123 -0.03 -15.14 7.33
N ALA A 124 0.61 -14.49 6.37
CA ALA A 124 1.05 -15.13 5.14
C ALA A 124 2.09 -16.24 5.41
N GLU A 125 3.05 -16.02 6.31
CA GLU A 125 4.02 -17.03 6.75
C GLU A 125 3.33 -18.21 7.45
N ALA A 126 2.20 -17.98 8.10
CA ALA A 126 1.35 -19.03 8.69
C ALA A 126 0.52 -19.81 7.66
N GLY A 127 0.57 -19.44 6.37
CA GLY A 127 -0.09 -20.16 5.28
C GLY A 127 -1.44 -19.59 4.84
N ASP A 128 -1.83 -18.39 5.28
CA ASP A 128 -3.09 -17.77 4.89
C ASP A 128 -3.06 -17.31 3.42
N GLY A 129 -3.71 -18.08 2.54
CA GLY A 129 -3.75 -17.84 1.10
C GLY A 129 -4.46 -16.54 0.72
N ALA A 130 -5.48 -16.12 1.48
CA ALA A 130 -6.20 -14.87 1.24
C ALA A 130 -5.29 -13.66 1.55
N VAL A 131 -4.55 -13.75 2.65
CA VAL A 131 -3.56 -12.73 3.03
C VAL A 131 -2.41 -12.66 2.03
N MET A 132 -1.93 -13.80 1.53
CA MET A 132 -0.92 -13.84 0.47
C MET A 132 -1.41 -13.13 -0.81
N HIS A 133 -2.68 -13.35 -1.20
CA HIS A 133 -3.28 -12.63 -2.33
C HIS A 133 -3.31 -11.12 -2.07
N GLN A 134 -3.73 -10.69 -0.88
CA GLN A 134 -3.76 -9.26 -0.52
C GLN A 134 -2.37 -8.60 -0.58
N LEU A 135 -1.32 -9.28 -0.11
CA LEU A 135 0.05 -8.82 -0.27
C LEU A 135 0.44 -8.69 -1.75
N GLY A 136 0.00 -9.62 -2.59
CA GLY A 136 0.16 -9.53 -4.05
C GLY A 136 -0.45 -8.25 -4.61
N VAL A 137 -1.67 -7.91 -4.21
CA VAL A 137 -2.37 -6.66 -4.60
C VAL A 137 -1.59 -5.44 -4.15
N TRP A 138 -1.14 -5.40 -2.90
CA TRP A 138 -0.39 -4.25 -2.38
C TRP A 138 0.93 -4.00 -3.15
N TYR A 139 1.66 -5.06 -3.52
CA TYR A 139 2.85 -4.93 -4.37
C TYR A 139 2.52 -4.57 -5.82
N GLU A 140 1.36 -5.02 -6.35
CA GLU A 140 0.92 -4.70 -7.71
C GLU A 140 0.62 -3.20 -7.87
N TYR A 141 -0.04 -2.60 -6.89
CA TYR A 141 -0.45 -1.18 -6.95
C TYR A 141 0.49 -0.23 -6.21
N GLY A 142 1.33 -0.72 -5.31
CA GLY A 142 2.16 0.12 -4.44
C GLY A 142 1.35 0.73 -3.30
N GLU A 143 0.55 -0.07 -2.62
CA GLU A 143 -0.30 0.32 -1.49
C GLU A 143 0.38 0.07 -0.14
N MET A 144 -0.20 0.59 0.95
CA MET A 144 0.26 0.39 2.33
C MET A 144 1.74 0.74 2.53
N GLY A 145 2.20 1.83 1.93
CA GLY A 145 3.59 2.25 2.00
C GLY A 145 4.60 1.35 1.26
N LEU A 146 4.13 0.28 0.60
CA LEU A 146 4.97 -0.59 -0.21
C LEU A 146 5.24 0.02 -1.58
N ALA A 147 6.47 -0.08 -2.07
CA ALA A 147 6.77 0.30 -3.44
C ALA A 147 6.15 -0.72 -4.42
N LYS A 148 5.58 -0.22 -5.52
CA LYS A 148 5.09 -1.07 -6.61
C LYS A 148 6.20 -2.00 -7.11
N ASP A 149 5.93 -3.31 -7.08
CA ASP A 149 6.87 -4.35 -7.48
C ASP A 149 6.11 -5.55 -8.05
N LEU A 150 5.98 -5.58 -9.37
CA LEU A 150 5.24 -6.64 -10.08
C LEU A 150 5.86 -8.02 -9.91
N ALA A 151 7.19 -8.11 -9.72
CA ALA A 151 7.84 -9.39 -9.49
C ALA A 151 7.47 -9.96 -8.11
N LYS A 152 7.43 -9.11 -7.08
CA LYS A 152 6.95 -9.52 -5.76
C LYS A 152 5.46 -9.82 -5.77
N ALA A 153 4.65 -9.05 -6.49
CA ALA A 153 3.23 -9.35 -6.64
C ALA A 153 3.02 -10.75 -7.23
N PHE A 154 3.74 -11.09 -8.30
CA PHE A 154 3.71 -12.42 -8.90
C PHE A 154 4.09 -13.52 -7.90
N GLU A 155 5.16 -13.36 -7.13
CA GLU A 155 5.57 -14.35 -6.13
C GLU A 155 4.52 -14.54 -5.03
N TRP A 156 3.85 -13.46 -4.60
CA TRP A 156 2.78 -13.56 -3.61
C TRP A 156 1.52 -14.22 -4.18
N TYR A 157 1.11 -13.92 -5.41
CA TYR A 157 0.00 -14.61 -6.07
C TYR A 157 0.31 -16.10 -6.28
N LYS A 158 1.56 -16.45 -6.60
CA LYS A 158 2.01 -17.84 -6.71
C LYS A 158 1.89 -18.58 -5.39
N LYS A 159 2.37 -18.00 -4.29
CA LYS A 159 2.21 -18.56 -2.94
C LYS A 159 0.73 -18.73 -2.57
N SER A 160 -0.10 -17.76 -2.87
CA SER A 160 -1.55 -17.81 -2.65
C SER A 160 -2.21 -18.94 -3.44
N HIS A 161 -1.82 -19.15 -4.69
CA HIS A 161 -2.24 -20.29 -5.51
C HIS A 161 -1.81 -21.62 -4.87
N GLU A 162 -0.55 -21.74 -4.47
CA GLU A 162 0.01 -22.95 -3.82
C GLU A 162 -0.67 -23.24 -2.48
N ALA A 163 -1.10 -22.21 -1.73
CA ALA A 163 -1.94 -22.32 -0.55
C ALA A 163 -3.39 -22.71 -0.84
N GLY A 164 -3.76 -22.83 -2.11
CA GLY A 164 -5.09 -23.28 -2.53
C GLY A 164 -6.15 -22.18 -2.56
N TYR A 165 -5.80 -20.92 -2.51
CA TYR A 165 -6.77 -19.82 -2.57
C TYR A 165 -7.13 -19.49 -4.04
N GLU A 166 -8.42 -19.54 -4.36
CA GLU A 166 -8.92 -19.44 -5.74
C GLU A 166 -8.69 -18.05 -6.35
N THR A 167 -8.84 -16.99 -5.55
CA THR A 167 -8.59 -15.63 -6.04
C THR A 167 -7.11 -15.39 -6.30
N GLY A 168 -6.21 -16.00 -5.51
CA GLY A 168 -4.77 -16.01 -5.77
C GLY A 168 -4.42 -16.75 -7.07
N THR A 169 -5.13 -17.84 -7.37
CA THR A 169 -5.01 -18.54 -8.66
C THR A 169 -5.40 -17.61 -9.82
N GLY A 170 -6.46 -16.81 -9.65
CA GLY A 170 -6.86 -15.78 -10.61
C GLY A 170 -5.80 -14.68 -10.78
N GLY A 171 -5.22 -14.19 -9.69
CA GLY A 171 -4.11 -13.21 -9.71
C GLY A 171 -2.89 -13.73 -10.44
N LEU A 172 -2.51 -14.99 -10.19
CA LEU A 172 -1.42 -15.66 -10.91
C LEU A 172 -1.73 -15.78 -12.41
N GLY A 173 -2.97 -16.15 -12.75
CA GLY A 173 -3.46 -16.18 -14.14
C GLY A 173 -3.38 -14.82 -14.82
N TRP A 174 -3.73 -13.75 -14.12
CA TRP A 174 -3.58 -12.38 -14.58
C TRP A 174 -2.13 -12.03 -14.94
N CYS A 175 -1.20 -12.34 -14.06
CA CYS A 175 0.23 -12.10 -14.28
C CYS A 175 0.72 -12.75 -15.58
N TYR A 176 0.36 -14.02 -15.84
CA TYR A 176 0.71 -14.72 -17.09
C TYR A 176 0.02 -14.17 -18.33
N LEU A 177 -1.24 -13.70 -18.22
CA LEU A 177 -1.98 -13.12 -19.35
C LEU A 177 -1.38 -11.78 -19.79
N HIS A 178 -0.87 -10.98 -18.84
CA HIS A 178 -0.40 -9.63 -19.11
C HIS A 178 1.14 -9.52 -19.17
N GLY A 179 1.86 -10.50 -18.60
CA GLY A 179 3.32 -10.47 -18.49
C GLY A 179 3.78 -9.56 -17.34
N GLU A 180 3.02 -9.54 -16.24
CA GLU A 180 3.31 -8.74 -15.05
C GLU A 180 4.14 -9.56 -14.06
N GLY A 181 5.39 -9.13 -13.85
CA GLY A 181 6.35 -9.83 -12.99
C GLY A 181 6.88 -11.17 -13.56
N VAL A 182 6.36 -11.63 -14.70
CA VAL A 182 6.70 -12.91 -15.33
C VAL A 182 6.57 -12.79 -16.86
N PRO A 183 7.32 -13.57 -17.65
CA PRO A 183 7.12 -13.61 -19.09
C PRO A 183 5.69 -14.00 -19.46
N LYS A 184 5.10 -13.28 -20.41
CA LYS A 184 3.71 -13.50 -20.85
C LYS A 184 3.52 -14.91 -21.38
N CYS A 185 2.51 -15.62 -20.84
CA CYS A 185 2.11 -16.95 -21.31
C CYS A 185 0.57 -17.05 -21.31
N PRO A 186 -0.11 -16.62 -22.40
CA PRO A 186 -1.58 -16.52 -22.45
C PRO A 186 -2.29 -17.85 -22.21
N MET A 187 -1.72 -18.96 -22.68
CA MET A 187 -2.31 -20.29 -22.52
C MET A 187 -2.35 -20.68 -21.03
N LEU A 188 -1.24 -20.54 -20.32
CA LEU A 188 -1.19 -20.83 -18.88
C LEU A 188 -2.08 -19.88 -18.10
N GLY A 189 -2.04 -18.60 -18.43
CA GLY A 189 -2.89 -17.59 -17.78
C GLY A 189 -4.39 -17.88 -17.94
N ALA A 190 -4.83 -18.27 -19.16
CA ALA A 190 -6.21 -18.65 -19.43
C ALA A 190 -6.63 -19.93 -18.65
N THR A 191 -5.73 -20.90 -18.55
CA THR A 191 -5.97 -22.14 -17.77
C THR A 191 -6.15 -21.83 -16.29
N LEU A 192 -5.25 -21.06 -15.70
CA LEU A 192 -5.32 -20.64 -14.29
C LEU A 192 -6.57 -19.80 -14.01
N MET A 193 -6.92 -18.88 -14.92
CA MET A 193 -8.13 -18.08 -14.80
C MET A 193 -9.40 -18.94 -14.83
N SER A 194 -9.42 -19.97 -15.71
CA SER A 194 -10.55 -20.91 -15.80
C SER A 194 -10.64 -21.81 -14.56
N ASP A 195 -9.51 -22.25 -14.00
CA ASP A 195 -9.47 -22.99 -12.74
C ASP A 195 -9.97 -22.15 -11.59
N ALA A 196 -9.50 -20.91 -11.44
CA ALA A 196 -9.96 -19.97 -10.43
C ALA A 196 -11.48 -19.75 -10.49
N ALA A 197 -12.02 -19.57 -11.71
CA ALA A 197 -13.45 -19.41 -11.93
C ALA A 197 -14.25 -20.68 -11.54
N ALA A 198 -13.73 -21.86 -11.90
CA ALA A 198 -14.36 -23.14 -11.54
C ALA A 198 -14.40 -23.39 -10.03
N ARG A 199 -13.41 -22.85 -9.31
CA ARG A 199 -13.31 -22.92 -7.84
C ARG A 199 -14.04 -21.79 -7.12
N GLY A 200 -14.72 -20.89 -7.85
CA GLY A 200 -15.59 -19.87 -7.28
C GLY A 200 -15.05 -18.46 -7.25
N SER A 201 -13.85 -18.19 -7.80
CA SER A 201 -13.33 -16.82 -7.91
C SER A 201 -14.23 -15.98 -8.81
N LYS A 202 -14.93 -15.03 -8.21
CA LYS A 202 -15.84 -14.11 -8.93
C LYS A 202 -15.08 -13.18 -9.85
N ASN A 203 -13.90 -12.72 -9.44
CA ASN A 203 -13.03 -11.88 -10.25
C ASN A 203 -12.61 -12.61 -11.53
N ALA A 204 -12.28 -13.88 -11.43
CA ALA A 204 -11.97 -14.72 -12.59
C ALA A 204 -13.21 -14.94 -13.49
N CYS A 205 -14.39 -15.14 -12.89
CA CYS A 205 -15.65 -15.24 -13.65
C CYS A 205 -15.95 -13.96 -14.42
N ILE A 206 -15.81 -12.77 -13.79
CA ILE A 206 -16.02 -11.47 -14.47
C ILE A 206 -15.02 -11.30 -15.61
N TYR A 207 -13.75 -11.60 -15.35
CA TYR A 207 -12.71 -11.49 -16.36
C TYR A 207 -13.03 -12.35 -17.58
N LEU A 208 -13.37 -13.61 -17.37
CA LEU A 208 -13.72 -14.54 -18.44
C LEU A 208 -15.02 -14.14 -19.14
N GLY A 209 -16.03 -13.68 -18.38
CA GLY A 209 -17.26 -13.14 -18.93
C GLY A 209 -17.00 -11.99 -19.92
N ASN A 210 -16.20 -11.00 -19.51
CA ASN A 210 -15.78 -9.89 -20.37
C ASN A 210 -14.97 -10.39 -21.58
N ALA A 211 -14.01 -11.31 -21.37
CA ALA A 211 -13.14 -11.80 -22.41
C ALA A 211 -13.91 -12.53 -23.53
N TYR A 212 -14.89 -13.37 -23.17
CA TYR A 212 -15.74 -14.06 -24.14
C TYR A 212 -16.82 -13.15 -24.74
N ALA A 213 -17.36 -12.18 -24.00
CA ALA A 213 -18.35 -11.25 -24.53
C ALA A 213 -17.78 -10.38 -25.65
N ASP A 214 -16.55 -9.92 -25.48
CA ASP A 214 -15.90 -8.96 -26.39
C ASP A 214 -14.94 -9.64 -27.39
N GLY A 215 -14.57 -10.92 -27.17
CA GLY A 215 -13.58 -11.62 -27.99
C GLY A 215 -12.17 -11.05 -27.79
N LEU A 216 -11.79 -10.74 -26.53
CA LEU A 216 -10.53 -10.07 -26.19
C LEU A 216 -9.46 -11.04 -25.70
N ARG A 217 -8.19 -10.62 -25.84
CA ARG A 217 -7.03 -11.25 -25.20
C ARG A 217 -6.79 -12.73 -25.58
N GLY A 218 -7.15 -13.10 -26.80
CA GLY A 218 -6.98 -14.45 -27.30
C GLY A 218 -8.17 -15.39 -27.02
N PHE A 219 -9.21 -14.89 -26.34
CA PHE A 219 -10.48 -15.61 -26.21
C PHE A 219 -11.37 -15.33 -27.43
N PRO A 220 -12.02 -16.34 -28.03
CA PRO A 220 -13.00 -16.13 -29.09
C PRO A 220 -14.25 -15.44 -28.52
N LYS A 221 -14.92 -14.62 -29.33
CA LYS A 221 -16.24 -14.09 -28.94
C LYS A 221 -17.22 -15.25 -28.85
N ASP A 222 -17.78 -15.49 -27.66
CA ASP A 222 -18.71 -16.58 -27.38
C ASP A 222 -19.71 -16.14 -26.30
N GLU A 223 -20.91 -15.78 -26.74
CA GLU A 223 -21.98 -15.33 -25.87
C GLU A 223 -22.46 -16.41 -24.88
N LYS A 224 -22.39 -17.69 -25.24
CA LYS A 224 -22.77 -18.81 -24.38
C LYS A 224 -21.78 -18.92 -23.21
N MET A 225 -20.49 -18.82 -23.49
CA MET A 225 -19.45 -18.80 -22.44
C MET A 225 -19.51 -17.54 -21.61
N ALA A 226 -19.70 -16.38 -22.21
CA ALA A 226 -19.89 -15.12 -21.49
C ALA A 226 -21.05 -15.22 -20.50
N ARG A 227 -22.21 -15.70 -20.97
CA ARG A 227 -23.39 -15.93 -20.16
C ARG A 227 -23.12 -16.87 -18.98
N ARG A 228 -22.44 -18.00 -19.25
CA ARG A 228 -22.08 -18.95 -18.17
C ARG A 228 -21.32 -18.26 -17.04
N TYR A 229 -20.28 -17.51 -17.37
CA TYR A 229 -19.46 -16.85 -16.35
C TYR A 229 -20.19 -15.70 -15.64
N TYR A 230 -20.94 -14.88 -16.36
CA TYR A 230 -21.75 -13.85 -15.73
C TYR A 230 -22.86 -14.40 -14.83
N SER A 231 -23.47 -15.53 -15.19
CA SER A 231 -24.45 -16.22 -14.36
C SER A 231 -23.85 -16.72 -13.04
N MET A 232 -22.60 -17.20 -13.08
CA MET A 232 -21.86 -17.59 -11.85
C MET A 232 -21.64 -16.39 -10.90
N VAL A 233 -21.41 -15.21 -11.46
CA VAL A 233 -21.28 -13.98 -10.66
C VAL A 233 -22.63 -13.55 -10.08
N ALA A 234 -23.68 -13.55 -10.88
CA ALA A 234 -25.00 -13.09 -10.47
C ALA A 234 -25.69 -14.02 -9.44
N SER A 235 -25.36 -15.31 -9.42
CA SER A 235 -25.93 -16.30 -8.50
C SER A 235 -25.22 -16.41 -7.15
N ALA A 236 -24.05 -15.81 -6.99
CA ALA A 236 -23.26 -15.91 -5.77
C ALA A 236 -23.59 -14.80 -4.76
N ALA A 237 -23.63 -15.12 -3.47
CA ALA A 237 -23.71 -14.13 -2.40
C ALA A 237 -22.51 -13.13 -2.44
N ILE A 238 -22.78 -11.88 -2.04
CA ILE A 238 -21.96 -10.68 -2.35
C ILE A 238 -20.73 -10.57 -1.41
N ASP A 239 -19.77 -11.49 -1.38
CA ASP A 239 -18.65 -11.28 -0.45
C ASP A 239 -17.30 -10.91 -1.08
N ASP A 240 -17.04 -11.19 -2.37
CA ASP A 240 -15.71 -10.97 -2.98
C ASP A 240 -15.70 -10.13 -4.27
N CYS A 241 -16.81 -9.49 -4.63
CA CYS A 241 -16.90 -8.76 -5.88
C CYS A 241 -17.43 -7.36 -5.66
N THR A 242 -16.86 -6.36 -6.34
CA THR A 242 -17.41 -5.01 -6.27
C THR A 242 -18.85 -5.00 -6.78
N ALA A 243 -19.73 -4.24 -6.11
CA ALA A 243 -21.14 -4.08 -6.52
C ALA A 243 -21.27 -3.70 -8.01
N ALA A 244 -20.36 -2.86 -8.51
CA ALA A 244 -20.30 -2.45 -9.92
C ALA A 244 -20.08 -3.61 -10.89
N ALA A 245 -19.23 -4.57 -10.51
CA ALA A 245 -18.94 -5.73 -11.37
C ALA A 245 -20.12 -6.72 -11.40
N THR A 246 -20.79 -6.90 -10.27
CA THR A 246 -22.03 -7.71 -10.19
C THR A 246 -23.15 -7.07 -10.99
N GLU A 247 -23.32 -5.76 -10.92
CA GLU A 247 -24.31 -5.01 -11.68
C GLU A 247 -24.04 -5.07 -13.19
N LYS A 248 -22.77 -4.96 -13.60
CA LYS A 248 -22.36 -5.14 -14.99
C LYS A 248 -22.75 -6.53 -15.53
N ALA A 249 -22.47 -7.58 -14.76
CA ALA A 249 -22.84 -8.94 -15.13
C ALA A 249 -24.37 -9.11 -15.25
N ALA A 250 -25.12 -8.60 -14.30
CA ALA A 250 -26.59 -8.63 -14.31
C ALA A 250 -27.17 -7.83 -15.48
N THR A 251 -26.60 -6.68 -15.80
CA THR A 251 -27.00 -5.84 -16.93
C THR A 251 -26.76 -6.57 -18.24
N TRP A 252 -25.57 -7.15 -18.42
CA TRP A 252 -25.26 -7.92 -19.61
C TRP A 252 -26.21 -9.11 -19.82
N LEU A 253 -26.54 -9.83 -18.72
CA LEU A 253 -27.49 -10.95 -18.78
C LEU A 253 -28.91 -10.54 -19.19
N ARG A 254 -29.37 -9.34 -18.81
CA ARG A 254 -30.65 -8.77 -19.21
C ARG A 254 -30.69 -8.37 -20.68
N GLU A 255 -29.59 -7.79 -21.17
CA GLU A 255 -29.45 -7.34 -22.58
C GLU A 255 -29.30 -8.52 -23.56
N HIS A 256 -28.81 -9.66 -23.07
CA HIS A 256 -28.58 -10.88 -23.86
C HIS A 256 -29.42 -12.03 -23.26
N PRO A 257 -30.75 -12.07 -23.42
CA PRO A 257 -31.60 -13.15 -22.89
C PRO A 257 -31.23 -14.50 -23.50
N ALA A 258 -31.43 -15.59 -22.76
CA ALA A 258 -31.25 -16.93 -23.31
C ALA A 258 -32.27 -17.14 -24.44
N ALA A 259 -31.79 -17.67 -25.57
CA ALA A 259 -32.68 -18.06 -26.69
C ALA A 259 -33.56 -19.26 -26.29
#